data_ccd4d66a4761ceadf146f147d1494ae9
#
_entry.id   ccd4d66a4761ceadf146f147d1494ae9
#
_cell.length_a   1.000
_cell.length_b   1.000
_cell.length_c   1.000
_cell.angle_alpha   90.00
_cell.angle_beta   90.00
_cell.angle_gamma   90.00
#
_symmetry.space_group_name_H-M   'P 1'
#
loop_
_entity.id
_entity.type
_entity.pdbx_description
1 polymer ?
#
loop_
_entity_poly.entity_id
_entity_poly.type
_entity_poly.pdbx_seq_one_letter_code
_entity_poly.pdbx_strand_id
1 'polypeptide(L)'
;MSLHLELGSAIEAAFGGELEAPVELKQDAMIIRLKNGVTLNVRYAAPDAYSMRWTYGDGDVEIGIDTAPLHRALASFPNHLHAADGSVVPDPITRPGAPPQDNLQNLVRALLDNPLLGVGEPA
;
A
#
# COMPACT_ATOMS: atom_id res chain seq x y z
N MET A 1 -16.20 12.81 8.71
CA MET A 1 -15.74 11.41 8.79
C MET A 1 -14.34 11.33 8.22
N SER A 2 -13.44 10.61 8.85
CA SER A 2 -12.08 10.54 8.35
C SER A 2 -12.00 9.62 7.13
N LEU A 3 -11.09 9.95 6.22
CA LEU A 3 -10.82 9.10 5.06
C LEU A 3 -10.31 7.71 5.49
N HIS A 4 -9.45 7.65 6.51
CA HIS A 4 -8.94 6.38 7.03
C HIS A 4 -10.08 5.48 7.54
N LEU A 5 -11.06 6.04 8.22
CA LEU A 5 -12.21 5.27 8.70
C LEU A 5 -13.00 4.69 7.53
N GLU A 6 -13.26 5.49 6.51
CA GLU A 6 -13.98 5.04 5.33
C GLU A 6 -13.22 3.94 4.59
N LEU A 7 -11.91 4.13 4.40
CA LEU A 7 -11.07 3.15 3.73
C LEU A 7 -10.96 1.86 4.53
N GLY A 8 -10.80 1.95 5.86
CA GLY A 8 -10.73 0.79 6.72
C GLY A 8 -12.02 -0.04 6.67
N SER A 9 -13.17 0.62 6.71
CA SER A 9 -14.46 -0.05 6.59
C SER A 9 -14.61 -0.74 5.24
N ALA A 10 -14.17 -0.11 4.16
CA ALA A 10 -14.24 -0.70 2.82
C ALA A 10 -13.33 -1.93 2.70
N ILE A 11 -12.14 -1.89 3.31
CA ILE A 11 -11.22 -3.02 3.31
C ILE A 11 -11.80 -4.18 4.11
N GLU A 12 -12.38 -3.93 5.27
CA GLU A 12 -13.03 -4.99 6.06
C GLU A 12 -14.20 -5.61 5.32
N ALA A 13 -14.98 -4.81 4.61
CA ALA A 13 -16.09 -5.33 3.82
C ALA A 13 -15.62 -6.18 2.63
N ALA A 14 -14.55 -5.75 1.94
CA ALA A 14 -14.07 -6.42 0.73
C ALA A 14 -13.19 -7.62 1.02
N PHE A 15 -12.37 -7.56 2.09
CA PHE A 15 -11.31 -8.54 2.35
C PHE A 15 -11.36 -9.13 3.76
N GLY A 16 -12.49 -9.05 4.47
CA GLY A 16 -12.58 -9.49 5.86
C GLY A 16 -12.03 -10.89 6.11
N GLY A 17 -12.27 -11.83 5.19
CA GLY A 17 -11.79 -13.20 5.31
C GLY A 17 -10.28 -13.35 5.14
N GLU A 18 -9.60 -12.34 4.59
CA GLU A 18 -8.16 -12.33 4.35
C GLU A 18 -7.40 -11.56 5.41
N LEU A 19 -8.09 -10.92 6.35
CA LEU A 19 -7.48 -10.13 7.41
C LEU A 19 -7.18 -11.01 8.61
N GLU A 20 -5.99 -10.86 9.18
CA GLU A 20 -5.61 -11.53 10.42
C GLU A 20 -6.29 -10.90 11.63
N ALA A 21 -6.57 -9.60 11.55
CA ALA A 21 -7.19 -8.82 12.60
C ALA A 21 -8.02 -7.68 11.98
N PRO A 22 -8.94 -7.06 12.72
CA PRO A 22 -9.61 -5.86 12.24
C PRO A 22 -8.61 -4.77 11.86
N VAL A 23 -8.97 -3.92 10.89
CA VAL A 23 -8.13 -2.78 10.51
C VAL A 23 -7.93 -1.90 11.74
N GLU A 24 -6.66 -1.59 12.04
CA GLU A 24 -6.31 -0.75 13.17
C GLU A 24 -6.20 0.70 12.74
N LEU A 25 -7.00 1.57 13.35
CA LEU A 25 -6.96 3.00 13.05
C LEU A 25 -6.06 3.69 14.07
N LYS A 26 -5.08 4.43 13.55
CA LYS A 26 -4.22 5.33 14.32
C LYS A 26 -4.63 6.76 14.04
N GLN A 27 -4.01 7.74 14.73
CA GLN A 27 -4.33 9.14 14.53
C GLN A 27 -4.14 9.58 13.07
N ASP A 28 -3.02 9.19 12.45
CA ASP A 28 -2.64 9.63 11.11
C ASP A 28 -2.42 8.47 10.14
N ALA A 29 -2.85 7.25 10.50
CA ALA A 29 -2.57 6.07 9.70
C ALA A 29 -3.58 4.97 9.98
N MET A 30 -3.59 3.96 9.13
CA MET A 30 -4.25 2.70 9.44
C MET A 30 -3.31 1.54 9.15
N ILE A 31 -3.50 0.45 9.88
CA ILE A 31 -2.68 -0.75 9.73
C ILE A 31 -3.58 -1.90 9.32
N ILE A 32 -3.20 -2.55 8.23
CA ILE A 32 -3.91 -3.70 7.68
C ILE A 32 -2.98 -4.90 7.78
N ARG A 33 -3.41 -5.94 8.50
CA ARG A 33 -2.66 -7.18 8.66
C ARG A 33 -3.35 -8.28 7.89
N LEU A 34 -2.66 -8.82 6.90
CA LEU A 34 -3.17 -9.90 6.06
C LEU A 34 -2.72 -11.25 6.59
N LYS A 35 -3.54 -12.27 6.40
CA LYS A 35 -3.23 -13.63 6.85
C LYS A 35 -1.99 -14.22 6.19
N ASN A 36 -1.61 -13.70 5.03
CA ASN A 36 -0.40 -14.17 4.33
C ASN A 36 0.91 -13.62 4.89
N GLY A 37 0.86 -12.83 5.97
CA GLY A 37 2.05 -12.29 6.62
C GLY A 37 2.40 -10.86 6.26
N VAL A 38 1.61 -10.20 5.42
CA VAL A 38 1.81 -8.79 5.09
C VAL A 38 1.27 -7.91 6.21
N THR A 39 2.06 -6.92 6.64
CA THR A 39 1.62 -5.83 7.50
C THR A 39 1.74 -4.53 6.71
N LEU A 40 0.62 -3.92 6.40
CA LEU A 40 0.53 -2.74 5.55
C LEU A 40 0.15 -1.52 6.38
N ASN A 41 0.97 -0.47 6.30
CA ASN A 41 0.73 0.81 6.94
C ASN A 41 0.33 1.82 5.88
N VAL A 42 -0.84 2.44 6.04
CA VAL A 42 -1.42 3.35 5.05
C VAL A 42 -1.63 4.72 5.66
N ARG A 43 -1.13 5.75 4.96
CA ARG A 43 -1.33 7.15 5.34
C ARG A 43 -1.83 7.95 4.15
N TYR A 44 -2.94 8.64 4.33
CA TYR A 44 -3.48 9.58 3.35
C TYR A 44 -3.46 10.97 3.97
N ALA A 45 -2.62 11.87 3.43
CA ALA A 45 -2.66 13.28 3.79
C ALA A 45 -3.76 14.01 3.02
N ALA A 46 -4.05 13.53 1.81
CA ALA A 46 -5.12 14.01 0.93
C ALA A 46 -5.47 12.87 -0.02
N PRO A 47 -6.58 12.93 -0.77
CA PRO A 47 -6.92 11.85 -1.71
C PRO A 47 -5.84 11.55 -2.76
N ASP A 48 -5.02 12.54 -3.11
CA ASP A 48 -3.94 12.40 -4.09
C ASP A 48 -2.53 12.45 -3.46
N ALA A 49 -2.44 12.39 -2.13
CA ALA A 49 -1.17 12.44 -1.40
C ALA A 49 -1.15 11.34 -0.34
N TYR A 50 -0.40 10.26 -0.59
CA TYR A 50 -0.45 9.07 0.24
C TYR A 50 0.89 8.36 0.32
N SER A 51 1.01 7.53 1.35
CA SER A 51 2.13 6.62 1.56
C SER A 51 1.57 5.26 2.02
N MET A 52 1.98 4.19 1.36
CA MET A 52 1.58 2.83 1.68
C MET A 52 2.85 2.00 1.78
N ARG A 53 3.16 1.54 3.00
CA ARG A 53 4.41 0.81 3.27
C ARG A 53 4.08 -0.52 3.92
N TRP A 54 4.80 -1.58 3.52
CA TRP A 54 4.53 -2.90 4.09
C TRP A 54 5.80 -3.71 4.25
N THR A 55 5.69 -4.66 5.18
CA THR A 55 6.67 -5.72 5.38
C THR A 55 5.98 -7.06 5.14
N TYR A 56 6.77 -8.09 4.89
CA TYR A 56 6.27 -9.44 4.66
C TYR A 56 6.98 -10.44 5.55
N GLY A 57 6.20 -11.23 6.31
CA GLY A 57 6.74 -12.20 7.24
C GLY A 57 7.56 -11.55 8.35
N ASP A 58 8.72 -12.12 8.67
CA ASP A 58 9.67 -11.56 9.63
C ASP A 58 10.61 -10.54 8.98
N GLY A 59 10.28 -10.09 7.76
CA GLY A 59 11.17 -9.31 6.93
C GLY A 59 11.56 -7.97 7.52
N ASP A 60 12.85 -7.67 7.42
CA ASP A 60 13.40 -6.37 7.78
C ASP A 60 13.26 -5.36 6.64
N VAL A 61 12.87 -5.85 5.46
CA VAL A 61 12.77 -5.02 4.26
C VAL A 61 11.38 -4.42 4.16
N GLU A 62 11.34 -3.10 4.08
CA GLU A 62 10.10 -2.37 3.85
C GLU A 62 9.97 -2.03 2.38
N ILE A 63 8.81 -2.35 1.82
CA ILE A 63 8.44 -2.01 0.45
C ILE A 63 7.39 -0.91 0.54
N GLY A 64 7.36 -0.01 -0.41
CA GLY A 64 6.41 1.09 -0.28
C GLY A 64 6.09 1.81 -1.57
N ILE A 65 4.90 2.39 -1.58
CA ILE A 65 4.42 3.29 -2.63
C ILE A 65 4.14 4.63 -1.96
N ASP A 66 4.64 5.72 -2.55
CA ASP A 66 4.27 7.05 -2.08
C ASP A 66 4.26 8.08 -3.21
N THR A 67 3.67 9.23 -2.92
CA THR A 67 3.45 10.30 -3.89
C THR A 67 4.42 11.47 -3.73
N ALA A 68 5.50 11.31 -2.97
CA ALA A 68 6.51 12.36 -2.84
C ALA A 68 7.13 12.68 -4.21
N PRO A 69 7.15 13.96 -4.64
CA PRO A 69 7.53 14.31 -6.01
C PRO A 69 9.05 14.40 -6.20
N LEU A 70 9.76 13.32 -5.92
CA LEU A 70 11.22 13.27 -5.91
C LEU A 70 11.84 12.61 -7.14
N HIS A 71 11.09 11.81 -7.88
CA HIS A 71 11.61 10.98 -8.97
C HIS A 71 10.94 11.35 -10.30
N ARG A 72 11.24 12.54 -10.80
CA ARG A 72 10.57 13.13 -11.97
C ARG A 72 10.72 12.34 -13.26
N ALA A 73 11.78 11.52 -13.37
CA ALA A 73 12.03 10.74 -14.57
C ALA A 73 11.14 9.49 -14.69
N LEU A 74 10.46 9.09 -13.61
CA LEU A 74 9.62 7.91 -13.64
C LEU A 74 8.28 8.19 -14.33
N ALA A 75 7.82 7.21 -15.11
CA ALA A 75 6.57 7.34 -15.87
C ALA A 75 5.34 7.54 -14.97
N SER A 76 5.37 7.03 -13.74
CA SER A 76 4.25 7.16 -12.79
C SER A 76 4.32 8.44 -11.95
N PHE A 77 5.31 9.30 -12.16
CA PHE A 77 5.47 10.51 -11.35
C PHE A 77 4.12 11.21 -11.12
N PRO A 78 3.81 11.67 -9.87
CA PRO A 78 4.69 11.74 -8.68
C PRO A 78 4.83 10.43 -7.91
N ASN A 79 3.92 9.48 -8.05
CA ASN A 79 3.97 8.23 -7.29
C ASN A 79 5.05 7.28 -7.83
N HIS A 80 5.60 6.48 -6.93
CA HIS A 80 6.67 5.54 -7.25
C HIS A 80 6.66 4.39 -6.25
N LEU A 81 7.36 3.31 -6.61
CA LEU A 81 7.51 2.12 -5.79
C LEU A 81 8.95 1.98 -5.32
N HIS A 82 9.14 1.87 -4.00
CA HIS A 82 10.39 1.45 -3.38
C HIS A 82 10.36 -0.07 -3.27
N ALA A 83 11.13 -0.74 -4.12
CA ALA A 83 11.11 -2.20 -4.21
C ALA A 83 11.97 -2.87 -3.14
N ALA A 84 11.80 -4.19 -2.98
CA ALA A 84 12.51 -4.97 -1.96
C ALA A 84 14.02 -4.93 -2.11
N ASP A 85 14.55 -4.77 -3.33
CA ASP A 85 15.99 -4.69 -3.59
C ASP A 85 16.57 -3.29 -3.40
N GLY A 86 15.75 -2.33 -2.96
CA GLY A 86 16.17 -0.94 -2.78
C GLY A 86 16.03 -0.08 -4.03
N SER A 87 15.64 -0.64 -5.17
CA SER A 87 15.40 0.15 -6.38
C SER A 87 14.12 0.97 -6.27
N VAL A 88 14.07 2.07 -7.02
CA VAL A 88 12.88 2.91 -7.15
C VAL A 88 12.40 2.80 -8.58
N VAL A 89 11.16 2.36 -8.74
CA VAL A 89 10.59 2.04 -10.05
C VAL A 89 9.21 2.70 -10.18
N PRO A 90 8.66 2.77 -11.42
CA PRO A 90 7.28 3.25 -11.58
C PRO A 90 6.31 2.44 -10.74
N ASP A 91 5.31 3.12 -10.18
CA ASP A 91 4.25 2.47 -9.42
C ASP A 91 3.30 1.73 -10.38
N PRO A 92 3.19 0.39 -10.26
CA PRO A 92 2.33 -0.38 -11.13
C PRO A 92 0.88 -0.47 -10.65
N ILE A 93 0.56 0.05 -9.48
CA ILE A 93 -0.70 -0.25 -8.78
C ILE A 93 -1.60 0.97 -8.67
N THR A 94 -1.06 2.12 -8.20
CA THR A 94 -1.91 3.25 -7.81
C THR A 94 -1.75 4.44 -8.73
N ARG A 95 -2.76 5.31 -8.71
CA ARG A 95 -2.78 6.58 -9.45
C ARG A 95 -3.34 7.67 -8.55
N PRO A 96 -2.66 8.81 -8.39
CA PRO A 96 -3.18 9.90 -7.55
C PRO A 96 -4.55 10.42 -7.97
N GLY A 97 -4.88 10.31 -9.26
CA GLY A 97 -6.19 10.74 -9.77
C GLY A 97 -7.31 9.72 -9.59
N ALA A 98 -7.01 8.50 -9.16
CA ALA A 98 -8.03 7.50 -8.91
C ALA A 98 -8.63 7.66 -7.52
N PRO A 99 -9.87 7.17 -7.27
CA PRO A 99 -10.43 7.20 -5.93
C PRO A 99 -9.53 6.45 -4.95
N PRO A 100 -9.32 7.01 -3.73
CA PRO A 100 -8.48 6.34 -2.73
C PRO A 100 -8.88 4.89 -2.44
N GLN A 101 -10.19 4.62 -2.41
CA GLN A 101 -10.69 3.26 -2.19
C GLN A 101 -10.21 2.30 -3.27
N ASP A 102 -10.22 2.72 -4.53
CA ASP A 102 -9.77 1.88 -5.64
C ASP A 102 -8.26 1.61 -5.52
N ASN A 103 -7.46 2.64 -5.25
CA ASN A 103 -6.02 2.49 -5.07
C ASN A 103 -5.69 1.50 -3.96
N LEU A 104 -6.33 1.65 -2.81
CA LEU A 104 -6.05 0.78 -1.66
C LEU A 104 -6.52 -0.65 -1.91
N GLN A 105 -7.71 -0.85 -2.47
CA GLN A 105 -8.20 -2.19 -2.78
C GLN A 105 -7.34 -2.88 -3.83
N ASN A 106 -6.90 -2.15 -4.85
CA ASN A 106 -5.99 -2.70 -5.86
C ASN A 106 -4.67 -3.14 -5.23
N LEU A 107 -4.12 -2.35 -4.29
CA LEU A 107 -2.89 -2.74 -3.60
C LEU A 107 -3.09 -3.98 -2.73
N VAL A 108 -4.14 -4.02 -1.91
CA VAL A 108 -4.41 -5.18 -1.06
C VAL A 108 -4.56 -6.44 -1.92
N ARG A 109 -5.31 -6.34 -3.02
CA ARG A 109 -5.50 -7.47 -3.94
C ARG A 109 -4.17 -7.93 -4.53
N ALA A 110 -3.30 -7.00 -4.93
CA ALA A 110 -1.98 -7.32 -5.46
C ALA A 110 -1.09 -7.98 -4.40
N LEU A 111 -1.14 -7.52 -3.15
CA LEU A 111 -0.34 -8.08 -2.06
C LEU A 111 -0.82 -9.46 -1.62
N LEU A 112 -2.10 -9.75 -1.77
CA LEU A 112 -2.62 -11.10 -1.54
C LEU A 112 -2.11 -12.07 -2.59
N ASP A 113 -1.90 -11.60 -3.81
CA ASP A 113 -1.37 -12.41 -4.91
C ASP A 113 0.15 -12.52 -4.86
N ASN A 114 0.85 -11.40 -4.63
CA ASN A 114 2.31 -11.38 -4.55
C ASN A 114 2.79 -10.28 -3.60
N PRO A 115 3.22 -10.63 -2.37
CA PRO A 115 3.63 -9.63 -1.37
C PRO A 115 4.78 -8.72 -1.78
N LEU A 116 5.63 -9.14 -2.72
CA LEU A 116 6.75 -8.34 -3.22
C LEU A 116 6.46 -7.69 -4.58
N LEU A 117 5.24 -7.84 -5.11
CA LEU A 117 4.80 -7.31 -6.40
C LEU A 117 5.64 -7.77 -7.60
N GLY A 118 6.45 -8.81 -7.43
CA GLY A 118 7.33 -9.32 -8.48
C GLY A 118 8.53 -8.44 -8.78
N VAL A 119 8.79 -7.41 -7.98
CA VAL A 119 9.89 -6.46 -8.19
C VAL A 119 10.95 -6.64 -7.11
N GLY A 120 12.21 -6.84 -7.53
CA GLY A 120 13.31 -7.04 -6.59
C GLY A 120 13.33 -8.41 -5.96
N GLU A 121 12.58 -9.37 -6.48
CA GLU A 121 12.59 -10.75 -6.00
C GLU A 121 13.82 -11.49 -6.52
N PRO A 122 14.40 -12.41 -5.71
CA PRO A 122 15.46 -13.28 -6.20
C PRO A 122 14.96 -14.10 -7.40
N ALA A 123 15.84 -14.28 -8.36
CA ALA A 123 15.51 -15.09 -9.53
C ALA A 123 15.32 -16.57 -9.15
#